data_e832489bb4c1decdaf5a9a9ce4c6e08a
#
_entry.id   e832489bb4c1decdaf5a9a9ce4c6e08a
#
_cell.length_a   1.000
_cell.length_b   1.000
_cell.length_c   1.000
_cell.angle_alpha   90.00
_cell.angle_beta   90.00
_cell.angle_gamma   90.00
#
_symmetry.space_group_name_H-M   'P 1'
#
loop_
_entity.id
_entity.type
_entity.pdbx_description
1 polymer ?
#
loop_
_entity_poly.entity_id
_entity_poly.type
_entity_poly.pdbx_seq_one_letter_code
_entity_poly.pdbx_strand_id
1 'polypeptide(L)'
;MFNNSSIVSSIEFDKDQEFFAIAGVTKRIKIYDYNVVLKDMVDIHYPSTEMVCSSKISCISWSSFHKSTLASSDYEGTVIVWDSATNTKSTVWQEHEKRCWSVDFNLVDTKLIASGSDDARVKLWSTNMSHSVASLEAKANVCCVKFNPRWAVSGENIILQKKNFISFQFSSCYHLAFGSADHCVHYYDLRSTKQPLNVFKVLSMILEKG
;
A
#
# COMPACT_ATOMS: atom_id res chain seq x y z
N MET A 1 29.67 10.89 15.02
CA MET A 1 28.94 11.68 14.01
C MET A 1 27.74 10.87 13.51
N PHE A 2 26.58 11.03 14.15
CA PHE A 2 25.32 10.43 13.71
C PHE A 2 24.59 11.49 12.88
N ASN A 3 24.99 11.66 11.64
CA ASN A 3 24.39 12.64 10.74
C ASN A 3 23.95 11.96 9.43
N ASN A 4 23.13 10.93 9.53
CA ASN A 4 22.34 10.47 8.40
C ASN A 4 20.88 10.65 8.79
N SER A 5 20.26 11.72 8.29
CA SER A 5 18.83 11.93 8.36
C SER A 5 18.12 10.73 7.71
N SER A 6 17.66 9.81 8.52
CA SER A 6 16.93 8.63 8.05
C SER A 6 15.44 8.95 8.10
N ILE A 7 14.89 9.43 6.98
CA ILE A 7 13.46 9.60 6.84
C ILE A 7 12.85 8.21 6.66
N VAL A 8 11.96 7.83 7.56
CA VAL A 8 11.09 6.67 7.43
C VAL A 8 9.85 7.12 6.66
N SER A 9 9.61 6.55 5.48
CA SER A 9 8.47 6.87 4.63
C SER A 9 7.29 5.95 4.86
N SER A 10 7.53 4.75 5.36
CA SER A 10 6.49 3.75 5.58
C SER A 10 6.82 2.85 6.77
N ILE A 11 5.78 2.51 7.51
CA ILE A 11 5.81 1.52 8.60
C ILE A 11 4.53 0.70 8.52
N GLU A 12 4.65 -0.63 8.66
CA GLU A 12 3.50 -1.52 8.67
C GLU A 12 3.78 -2.76 9.52
N PHE A 13 2.77 -3.22 10.24
CA PHE A 13 2.80 -4.48 10.99
C PHE A 13 2.41 -5.64 10.08
N ASP A 14 2.97 -6.82 10.37
CA ASP A 14 2.51 -8.07 9.76
C ASP A 14 1.10 -8.44 10.26
N LYS A 15 0.47 -9.41 9.61
CA LYS A 15 -0.91 -9.82 9.93
C LYS A 15 -1.10 -10.29 11.37
N ASP A 16 -0.07 -10.86 11.97
CA ASP A 16 -0.13 -11.44 13.32
C ASP A 16 0.34 -10.45 14.40
N GLN A 17 0.79 -9.24 13.98
CA GLN A 17 1.34 -8.19 14.83
C GLN A 17 2.57 -8.64 15.64
N GLU A 18 3.30 -9.63 15.14
CA GLU A 18 4.54 -10.12 15.74
C GLU A 18 5.77 -9.35 15.23
N PHE A 19 5.71 -8.91 13.97
CA PHE A 19 6.75 -8.13 13.31
C PHE A 19 6.21 -6.81 12.77
N PHE A 20 7.07 -5.83 12.69
CA PHE A 20 6.81 -4.63 11.90
C PHE A 20 8.00 -4.30 11.03
N ALA A 21 7.72 -3.77 9.85
CA ALA A 21 8.72 -3.32 8.92
C ALA A 21 8.74 -1.80 8.83
N ILE A 22 9.93 -1.22 8.69
CA ILE A 22 10.13 0.19 8.36
C ILE A 22 10.97 0.31 7.10
N ALA A 23 10.66 1.31 6.28
CA ALA A 23 11.40 1.60 5.07
C ALA A 23 11.43 3.10 4.77
N GLY A 24 12.39 3.53 3.95
CA GLY A 24 12.51 4.94 3.60
C GLY A 24 13.70 5.28 2.72
N VAL A 25 14.23 6.48 2.91
CA VAL A 25 15.32 7.03 2.08
C VAL A 25 16.64 6.31 2.22
N THR A 26 16.81 5.50 3.25
CA THR A 26 18.03 4.69 3.47
C THR A 26 18.18 3.53 2.50
N LYS A 27 17.19 3.30 1.62
CA LYS A 27 17.15 2.20 0.66
C LYS A 27 17.18 0.83 1.33
N ARG A 28 16.64 0.72 2.54
CA ARG A 28 16.62 -0.51 3.31
C ARG A 28 15.25 -0.71 3.90
N ILE A 29 14.76 -1.95 3.83
CA ILE A 29 13.61 -2.40 4.59
C ILE A 29 14.17 -3.10 5.82
N LYS A 30 13.78 -2.67 7.00
CA LYS A 30 14.21 -3.22 8.28
C LYS A 30 13.00 -3.81 8.98
N ILE A 31 13.12 -5.08 9.38
CA ILE A 31 12.05 -5.81 10.08
C ILE A 31 12.49 -6.00 11.53
N TYR A 32 11.59 -5.69 12.43
CA TYR A 32 11.80 -5.80 13.89
C TYR A 32 10.78 -6.77 14.48
N ASP A 33 11.25 -7.58 15.43
CA ASP A 33 10.37 -8.36 16.29
C ASP A 33 9.75 -7.43 17.33
N TYR A 34 8.41 -7.30 17.29
CA TYR A 34 7.67 -6.41 18.16
C TYR A 34 7.79 -6.79 19.63
N ASN A 35 7.82 -8.09 19.95
CA ASN A 35 7.94 -8.57 21.30
C ASN A 35 9.31 -8.27 21.91
N VAL A 36 10.38 -8.30 21.09
CA VAL A 36 11.72 -7.94 21.53
C VAL A 36 11.79 -6.44 21.80
N VAL A 37 11.28 -5.61 20.89
CA VAL A 37 11.25 -4.17 21.07
C VAL A 37 10.48 -3.73 22.32
N LEU A 38 9.40 -4.43 22.68
CA LEU A 38 8.62 -4.10 23.87
C LEU A 38 9.31 -4.54 25.18
N LYS A 39 10.08 -5.61 25.17
CA LYS A 39 10.72 -6.17 26.38
C LYS A 39 12.05 -5.51 26.70
N ASP A 40 12.78 -5.10 25.67
CA ASP A 40 14.12 -4.56 25.83
C ASP A 40 14.06 -3.07 26.21
N MET A 41 14.57 -2.76 27.41
CA MET A 41 14.71 -1.40 27.92
C MET A 41 16.00 -0.75 27.39
N VAL A 42 16.19 -0.80 26.07
CA VAL A 42 17.40 -0.24 25.40
C VAL A 42 17.03 0.92 24.49
N ASP A 43 17.94 1.88 24.37
CA ASP A 43 17.74 3.07 23.50
C ASP A 43 17.85 2.77 22.01
N ILE A 44 18.50 1.66 21.63
CA ILE A 44 18.74 1.28 20.24
C ILE A 44 18.35 -0.17 20.01
N HIS A 45 17.40 -0.36 19.10
CA HIS A 45 16.98 -1.69 18.65
C HIS A 45 17.60 -2.03 17.29
N TYR A 46 18.02 -3.27 17.15
CA TYR A 46 18.55 -3.78 15.89
C TYR A 46 17.47 -4.58 15.14
N PRO A 47 17.39 -4.43 13.80
CA PRO A 47 16.44 -5.21 13.02
C PRO A 47 16.82 -6.70 13.04
N SER A 48 15.81 -7.57 13.11
CA SER A 48 15.97 -9.01 12.96
C SER A 48 16.35 -9.38 11.51
N THR A 49 15.86 -8.58 10.55
CA THR A 49 16.08 -8.79 9.12
C THR A 49 16.24 -7.44 8.42
N GLU A 50 17.16 -7.39 7.45
CA GLU A 50 17.39 -6.20 6.64
C GLU A 50 17.52 -6.56 5.15
N MET A 51 16.67 -5.94 4.30
CA MET A 51 16.67 -6.11 2.85
C MET A 51 17.12 -4.83 2.16
N VAL A 52 18.06 -4.95 1.22
CA VAL A 52 18.66 -3.80 0.53
C VAL A 52 17.97 -3.57 -0.81
N CYS A 53 17.54 -2.33 -1.04
CA CYS A 53 16.92 -1.86 -2.28
C CYS A 53 17.89 -0.99 -3.09
N SER A 54 17.65 -0.90 -4.39
CA SER A 54 18.44 -0.05 -5.30
C SER A 54 18.10 1.44 -5.15
N SER A 55 16.86 1.76 -4.84
CA SER A 55 16.34 3.12 -4.73
C SER A 55 15.70 3.40 -3.36
N LYS A 56 15.36 4.67 -3.12
CA LYS A 56 14.61 5.12 -1.93
C LYS A 56 13.22 4.51 -1.96
N ILE A 57 12.79 3.96 -0.83
CA ILE A 57 11.50 3.30 -0.71
C ILE A 57 10.45 4.33 -0.31
N SER A 58 9.32 4.32 -0.97
CA SER A 58 8.18 5.20 -0.71
C SER A 58 7.14 4.56 0.20
N CYS A 59 6.82 3.28 -0.05
CA CYS A 59 5.80 2.55 0.67
C CYS A 59 6.15 1.07 0.77
N ILE A 60 5.68 0.43 1.83
CA ILE A 60 5.69 -1.03 2.00
C ILE A 60 4.28 -1.49 2.34
N SER A 61 3.96 -2.74 2.00
CA SER A 61 2.72 -3.40 2.39
C SER A 61 2.95 -4.87 2.65
N TRP A 62 2.45 -5.37 3.78
CA TRP A 62 2.49 -6.78 4.13
C TRP A 62 1.34 -7.54 3.48
N SER A 63 1.62 -8.77 3.06
CA SER A 63 0.57 -9.69 2.69
C SER A 63 -0.26 -10.06 3.92
N SER A 64 -1.57 -9.87 3.84
CA SER A 64 -2.48 -10.31 4.90
C SER A 64 -2.63 -11.83 4.98
N PHE A 65 -2.08 -12.56 4.02
CA PHE A 65 -2.20 -14.02 3.91
C PHE A 65 -0.88 -14.74 4.18
N HIS A 66 0.19 -14.34 3.51
CA HIS A 66 1.51 -14.96 3.66
C HIS A 66 2.36 -14.15 4.63
N LYS A 67 2.70 -14.74 5.77
CA LYS A 67 3.42 -14.08 6.87
C LYS A 67 4.79 -13.51 6.48
N SER A 68 5.51 -14.17 5.56
CA SER A 68 6.84 -13.73 5.12
C SER A 68 6.83 -12.83 3.89
N THR A 69 5.66 -12.52 3.34
CA THR A 69 5.59 -11.78 2.06
C THR A 69 5.24 -10.33 2.27
N LEU A 70 6.08 -9.45 1.75
CA LEU A 70 5.81 -8.03 1.74
C LEU A 70 6.12 -7.41 0.36
N ALA A 71 5.42 -6.35 -0.01
CA ALA A 71 5.67 -5.56 -1.21
C ALA A 71 6.30 -4.22 -0.84
N SER A 72 7.11 -3.68 -1.74
CA SER A 72 7.64 -2.32 -1.65
C SER A 72 7.51 -1.59 -2.97
N SER A 73 7.33 -0.27 -2.89
CA SER A 73 7.41 0.65 -4.02
C SER A 73 8.55 1.64 -3.80
N ASP A 74 9.16 2.10 -4.89
CA ASP A 74 10.33 2.97 -4.81
C ASP A 74 10.25 4.22 -5.70
N TYR A 75 11.26 5.08 -5.57
CA TYR A 75 11.35 6.36 -6.28
C TYR A 75 11.71 6.23 -7.77
N GLU A 76 12.11 5.06 -8.23
CA GLU A 76 12.37 4.75 -9.64
C GLU A 76 11.17 4.08 -10.32
N GLY A 77 10.04 3.94 -9.59
CA GLY A 77 8.83 3.32 -10.12
C GLY A 77 8.84 1.80 -10.08
N THR A 78 9.77 1.20 -9.33
CA THR A 78 9.86 -0.25 -9.18
C THR A 78 8.92 -0.72 -8.09
N VAL A 79 8.20 -1.80 -8.35
CA VAL A 79 7.42 -2.53 -7.35
C VAL A 79 8.05 -3.90 -7.16
N ILE A 80 8.38 -4.26 -5.92
CA ILE A 80 9.09 -5.50 -5.58
C ILE A 80 8.29 -6.27 -4.54
N VAL A 81 8.12 -7.56 -4.77
CA VAL A 81 7.63 -8.50 -3.77
C VAL A 81 8.83 -9.24 -3.17
N TRP A 82 8.88 -9.27 -1.86
CA TRP A 82 9.95 -9.84 -1.05
C TRP A 82 9.47 -11.05 -0.28
N ASP A 83 10.34 -12.00 -0.12
CA ASP A 83 10.23 -13.02 0.91
C ASP A 83 11.18 -12.64 2.07
N SER A 84 10.61 -12.24 3.19
CA SER A 84 11.36 -11.83 4.38
C SER A 84 12.02 -12.98 5.13
N ALA A 85 11.57 -14.22 4.92
CA ALA A 85 12.16 -15.40 5.54
C ALA A 85 13.49 -15.78 4.87
N THR A 86 13.56 -15.62 3.55
CA THR A 86 14.76 -15.94 2.76
C THR A 86 15.60 -14.71 2.41
N ASN A 87 15.10 -13.51 2.68
CA ASN A 87 15.74 -12.24 2.32
C ASN A 87 15.91 -12.03 0.80
N THR A 88 15.01 -12.60 0.01
CA THR A 88 15.11 -12.59 -1.45
C THR A 88 13.99 -11.82 -2.11
N LYS A 89 14.25 -11.32 -3.32
CA LYS A 89 13.23 -10.74 -4.18
C LYS A 89 12.50 -11.88 -4.89
N SER A 90 11.20 -12.00 -4.63
CA SER A 90 10.34 -12.98 -5.30
C SER A 90 9.93 -12.51 -6.69
N THR A 91 9.49 -11.26 -6.81
CA THR A 91 9.05 -10.67 -8.08
C THR A 91 9.47 -9.20 -8.13
N VAL A 92 9.83 -8.73 -9.32
CA VAL A 92 10.20 -7.33 -9.58
C VAL A 92 9.46 -6.85 -10.81
N TRP A 93 8.72 -5.75 -10.69
CA TRP A 93 8.06 -5.08 -11.80
C TRP A 93 8.58 -3.64 -11.94
N GLN A 94 8.91 -3.28 -13.18
CA GLN A 94 9.41 -1.94 -13.51
C GLN A 94 8.70 -1.42 -14.76
N GLU A 95 7.44 -1.03 -14.60
CA GLU A 95 6.61 -0.50 -15.68
C GLU A 95 6.11 0.91 -15.40
N HIS A 96 6.18 1.42 -14.16
CA HIS A 96 5.91 2.82 -13.89
C HIS A 96 7.06 3.67 -14.44
N GLU A 97 6.69 4.73 -15.15
CA GLU A 97 7.64 5.65 -15.79
C GLU A 97 8.21 6.69 -14.82
N LYS A 98 7.58 6.83 -13.66
CA LYS A 98 7.94 7.79 -12.62
C LYS A 98 7.86 7.13 -11.25
N ARG A 99 8.18 7.91 -10.23
CA ARG A 99 8.14 7.51 -8.83
C ARG A 99 6.82 6.84 -8.45
N CYS A 100 6.92 5.66 -7.86
CA CYS A 100 5.78 4.97 -7.27
C CYS A 100 5.65 5.39 -5.80
N TRP A 101 4.48 5.88 -5.39
CA TRP A 101 4.26 6.40 -4.05
C TRP A 101 3.64 5.41 -3.10
N SER A 102 2.84 4.50 -3.60
CA SER A 102 2.03 3.62 -2.77
C SER A 102 1.92 2.24 -3.38
N VAL A 103 1.91 1.24 -2.53
CA VAL A 103 1.64 -0.16 -2.87
C VAL A 103 0.71 -0.74 -1.81
N ASP A 104 -0.18 -1.65 -2.23
CA ASP A 104 -1.13 -2.30 -1.33
C ASP A 104 -1.46 -3.71 -1.80
N PHE A 105 -1.51 -4.68 -0.87
CA PHE A 105 -1.99 -6.03 -1.14
C PHE A 105 -3.51 -6.09 -1.07
N ASN A 106 -4.11 -6.87 -1.96
CA ASN A 106 -5.50 -7.24 -1.82
C ASN A 106 -5.66 -8.23 -0.65
N LEU A 107 -6.68 -8.00 0.18
CA LEU A 107 -6.92 -8.82 1.39
C LEU A 107 -7.58 -10.17 1.10
N VAL A 108 -8.16 -10.35 -0.09
CA VAL A 108 -8.90 -11.55 -0.47
C VAL A 108 -8.18 -12.32 -1.57
N ASP A 109 -7.83 -11.63 -2.66
CA ASP A 109 -6.95 -12.19 -3.68
C ASP A 109 -5.50 -11.94 -3.28
N THR A 110 -4.89 -12.93 -2.67
CA THR A 110 -3.54 -12.87 -2.10
C THR A 110 -2.43 -12.66 -3.13
N LYS A 111 -2.75 -12.78 -4.41
CA LYS A 111 -1.82 -12.60 -5.53
C LYS A 111 -1.92 -11.20 -6.14
N LEU A 112 -2.97 -10.46 -5.82
CA LEU A 112 -3.24 -9.17 -6.41
C LEU A 112 -2.65 -8.04 -5.57
N ILE A 113 -1.92 -7.16 -6.25
CA ILE A 113 -1.27 -5.98 -5.67
C ILE A 113 -1.65 -4.77 -6.52
N ALA A 114 -1.83 -3.62 -5.89
CA ALA A 114 -2.03 -2.35 -6.58
C ALA A 114 -0.89 -1.39 -6.26
N SER A 115 -0.52 -0.55 -7.21
CA SER A 115 0.45 0.53 -7.01
C SER A 115 0.01 1.82 -7.66
N GLY A 116 0.39 2.96 -7.07
CA GLY A 116 0.06 4.30 -7.57
C GLY A 116 1.30 5.17 -7.74
N SER A 117 1.37 5.92 -8.85
CA SER A 117 2.58 6.62 -9.27
C SER A 117 2.34 8.06 -9.76
N ASP A 118 3.44 8.82 -9.80
CA ASP A 118 3.55 10.13 -10.44
C ASP A 118 3.35 10.10 -11.96
N ASP A 119 3.31 8.93 -12.58
CA ASP A 119 2.96 8.76 -14.00
C ASP A 119 1.44 8.86 -14.26
N ALA A 120 0.67 9.21 -13.23
CA ALA A 120 -0.79 9.31 -13.25
C ALA A 120 -1.48 7.97 -13.53
N ARG A 121 -0.86 6.86 -13.15
CA ARG A 121 -1.42 5.51 -13.32
C ARG A 121 -1.50 4.78 -12.00
N VAL A 122 -2.55 3.98 -11.89
CA VAL A 122 -2.62 2.87 -10.94
C VAL A 122 -2.43 1.59 -11.72
N LYS A 123 -1.47 0.78 -11.34
CA LYS A 123 -1.22 -0.53 -11.95
C LYS A 123 -1.63 -1.65 -11.01
N LEU A 124 -2.22 -2.67 -11.57
CA LEU A 124 -2.57 -3.91 -10.89
C LEU A 124 -1.61 -5.01 -11.31
N TRP A 125 -1.09 -5.73 -10.34
CA TRP A 125 -0.09 -6.77 -10.51
C TRP A 125 -0.60 -8.08 -9.97
N SER A 126 -0.23 -9.17 -10.63
CA SER A 126 -0.40 -10.50 -10.09
C SER A 126 0.97 -11.14 -9.85
N THR A 127 1.19 -11.72 -8.68
CA THR A 127 2.47 -12.37 -8.35
C THR A 127 2.85 -13.52 -9.29
N ASN A 128 1.90 -14.00 -10.09
CA ASN A 128 2.10 -15.05 -11.09
C ASN A 128 2.46 -14.50 -12.49
N MET A 129 2.45 -13.17 -12.67
CA MET A 129 2.63 -12.53 -13.97
C MET A 129 3.86 -11.62 -13.96
N SER A 130 4.57 -11.56 -15.07
CA SER A 130 5.74 -10.69 -15.26
C SER A 130 5.37 -9.24 -15.59
N HIS A 131 4.11 -9.00 -15.96
CA HIS A 131 3.61 -7.70 -16.36
C HIS A 131 2.35 -7.33 -15.58
N SER A 132 2.01 -6.03 -15.59
CA SER A 132 0.78 -5.53 -14.99
C SER A 132 -0.45 -6.16 -15.68
N VAL A 133 -1.42 -6.61 -14.88
CA VAL A 133 -2.66 -7.24 -15.38
C VAL A 133 -3.70 -6.19 -15.80
N ALA A 134 -3.62 -4.99 -15.24
CA ALA A 134 -4.45 -3.85 -15.63
C ALA A 134 -3.78 -2.53 -15.25
N SER A 135 -4.17 -1.46 -15.93
CA SER A 135 -3.76 -0.09 -15.64
C SER A 135 -4.97 0.82 -15.65
N LEU A 136 -5.13 1.63 -14.60
CA LEU A 136 -6.13 2.68 -14.49
C LEU A 136 -5.44 4.03 -14.71
N GLU A 137 -6.01 4.88 -15.56
CA GLU A 137 -5.50 6.21 -15.80
C GLU A 137 -6.17 7.22 -14.87
N ALA A 138 -5.37 8.00 -14.16
CA ALA A 138 -5.81 9.15 -13.39
C ALA A 138 -5.53 10.46 -14.16
N LYS A 139 -6.15 11.55 -13.72
CA LYS A 139 -5.92 12.87 -14.33
C LYS A 139 -4.64 13.54 -13.84
N ALA A 140 -4.14 13.12 -12.69
CA ALA A 140 -2.93 13.65 -12.06
C ALA A 140 -2.23 12.54 -11.26
N ASN A 141 -1.08 12.88 -10.69
CA ASN A 141 -0.26 11.96 -9.90
C ASN A 141 -1.08 11.21 -8.85
N VAL A 142 -0.83 9.91 -8.71
CA VAL A 142 -1.48 9.05 -7.72
C VAL A 142 -0.57 8.93 -6.50
N CYS A 143 -1.04 9.47 -5.37
CA CYS A 143 -0.25 9.54 -4.15
C CYS A 143 -0.49 8.37 -3.20
N CYS A 144 -1.68 7.78 -3.24
CA CYS A 144 -2.05 6.67 -2.36
C CYS A 144 -3.02 5.74 -3.05
N VAL A 145 -2.87 4.45 -2.83
CA VAL A 145 -3.77 3.41 -3.32
C VAL A 145 -4.09 2.45 -2.19
N LYS A 146 -5.36 2.05 -2.06
CA LYS A 146 -5.80 1.07 -1.07
C LYS A 146 -6.95 0.21 -1.60
N PHE A 147 -6.84 -1.10 -1.38
CA PHE A 147 -7.97 -1.99 -1.56
C PHE A 147 -9.00 -1.80 -0.44
N ASN A 148 -10.25 -2.07 -0.74
CA ASN A 148 -11.29 -2.07 0.27
C ASN A 148 -11.05 -3.25 1.24
N PRO A 149 -10.83 -3.00 2.55
CA PRO A 149 -10.53 -4.05 3.51
C PRO A 149 -11.75 -4.88 3.92
N ARG A 150 -12.94 -4.54 3.42
CA ARG A 150 -14.17 -5.17 3.86
C ARG A 150 -14.29 -6.59 3.31
N TRP A 151 -14.20 -7.57 4.18
CA TRP A 151 -14.56 -8.95 3.91
C TRP A 151 -16.05 -9.00 3.55
N ALA A 152 -16.39 -9.73 2.49
CA ALA A 152 -17.74 -10.21 2.33
C ALA A 152 -17.98 -11.31 3.36
N VAL A 153 -18.29 -10.93 4.59
CA VAL A 153 -18.88 -11.87 5.54
C VAL A 153 -20.27 -12.17 5.00
N SER A 154 -20.39 -13.31 4.36
CA SER A 154 -21.67 -13.87 3.97
C SER A 154 -22.50 -14.08 5.24
N GLY A 155 -23.51 -13.25 5.46
CA GLY A 155 -24.59 -13.60 6.36
C GLY A 155 -24.94 -12.68 7.50
N GLU A 156 -24.27 -11.59 7.77
CA GLU A 156 -24.73 -10.67 8.81
C GLU A 156 -24.99 -9.25 8.28
N ASN A 157 -26.26 -8.90 8.23
CA ASN A 157 -26.74 -7.54 8.07
C ASN A 157 -26.38 -6.71 9.32
N ILE A 158 -25.23 -6.06 9.32
CA ILE A 158 -25.01 -5.00 10.33
C ILE A 158 -25.80 -3.78 9.89
N ILE A 159 -27.03 -3.68 10.40
CA ILE A 159 -27.83 -2.49 10.32
C ILE A 159 -27.21 -1.45 11.27
N LEU A 160 -26.29 -0.65 10.78
CA LEU A 160 -25.93 0.59 11.45
C LEU A 160 -26.95 1.67 11.05
N GLN A 161 -28.01 1.77 11.85
CA GLN A 161 -28.89 2.94 11.84
C GLN A 161 -28.10 4.16 12.28
N LYS A 162 -27.62 4.95 11.33
CA LYS A 162 -27.46 6.40 11.53
C LYS A 162 -27.75 7.11 10.21
N LYS A 163 -28.67 8.06 10.32
CA LYS A 163 -29.22 8.92 9.27
C LYS A 163 -28.10 9.51 8.40
N ASN A 164 -28.29 9.44 7.08
CA ASN A 164 -27.54 10.11 6.02
C ASN A 164 -26.20 9.50 5.58
N PHE A 165 -26.01 8.19 5.68
CA PHE A 165 -24.99 7.50 4.90
C PHE A 165 -25.68 6.64 3.83
N ILE A 166 -25.34 6.89 2.58
CA ILE A 166 -25.70 6.00 1.47
C ILE A 166 -25.07 4.64 1.80
N SER A 167 -25.91 3.66 2.15
CA SER A 167 -25.46 2.29 2.39
C SER A 167 -25.05 1.66 1.06
N PHE A 168 -23.78 1.78 0.71
CA PHE A 168 -23.24 0.96 -0.36
C PHE A 168 -23.10 -0.47 0.16
N GLN A 169 -23.97 -1.36 -0.29
CA GLN A 169 -23.82 -2.81 -0.13
C GLN A 169 -22.63 -3.27 -1.01
N PHE A 170 -21.42 -3.19 -0.48
CA PHE A 170 -20.23 -3.63 -1.20
C PHE A 170 -19.78 -4.99 -0.68
N SER A 171 -20.22 -6.03 -1.33
CA SER A 171 -19.73 -7.40 -1.15
C SER A 171 -18.68 -7.72 -2.20
N SER A 172 -17.52 -7.04 -2.25
CA SER A 172 -16.48 -7.52 -3.14
C SER A 172 -15.07 -6.99 -2.82
N CYS A 173 -14.16 -7.95 -2.84
CA CYS A 173 -12.71 -7.79 -2.85
C CYS A 173 -12.15 -7.06 -4.09
N TYR A 174 -13.01 -6.67 -5.02
CA TYR A 174 -12.64 -6.02 -6.28
C TYR A 174 -12.72 -4.50 -6.24
N HIS A 175 -12.87 -3.91 -5.06
CA HIS A 175 -12.93 -2.46 -4.96
C HIS A 175 -11.60 -1.86 -4.54
N LEU A 176 -11.22 -0.80 -5.23
CA LEU A 176 -10.00 -0.05 -5.03
C LEU A 176 -10.32 1.43 -4.92
N ALA A 177 -9.67 2.11 -3.98
CA ALA A 177 -9.68 3.56 -3.90
C ALA A 177 -8.26 4.10 -4.10
N PHE A 178 -8.14 5.24 -4.78
CA PHE A 178 -6.87 5.95 -4.84
C PHE A 178 -7.07 7.46 -4.72
N GLY A 179 -6.12 8.10 -4.06
CA GLY A 179 -6.03 9.55 -3.93
C GLY A 179 -5.10 10.12 -5.00
N SER A 180 -5.56 11.18 -5.67
CA SER A 180 -4.82 11.83 -6.74
C SER A 180 -4.57 13.31 -6.46
N ALA A 181 -3.53 13.86 -7.06
CA ALA A 181 -3.19 15.28 -6.96
C ALA A 181 -4.21 16.21 -7.66
N ASP A 182 -5.26 15.66 -8.26
CA ASP A 182 -6.45 16.41 -8.72
C ASP A 182 -7.42 16.78 -7.58
N HIS A 183 -7.00 16.57 -6.31
CA HIS A 183 -7.79 16.77 -5.09
C HIS A 183 -9.02 15.86 -4.99
N CYS A 184 -8.98 14.70 -5.65
CA CYS A 184 -10.07 13.74 -5.63
C CYS A 184 -9.62 12.39 -5.12
N VAL A 185 -10.56 11.65 -4.54
CA VAL A 185 -10.45 10.23 -4.31
C VAL A 185 -11.32 9.52 -5.34
N HIS A 186 -10.70 8.65 -6.11
CA HIS A 186 -11.34 7.86 -7.14
C HIS A 186 -11.62 6.45 -6.61
N TYR A 187 -12.83 5.97 -6.79
CA TYR A 187 -13.26 4.66 -6.32
C TYR A 187 -13.68 3.78 -7.49
N TYR A 188 -13.05 2.62 -7.61
CA TYR A 188 -13.21 1.72 -8.76
C TYR A 188 -13.71 0.34 -8.34
N ASP A 189 -14.50 -0.29 -9.22
CA ASP A 189 -14.70 -1.72 -9.27
C ASP A 189 -13.77 -2.31 -10.32
N LEU A 190 -12.87 -3.18 -9.91
CA LEU A 190 -11.86 -3.79 -10.78
C LEU A 190 -12.43 -4.76 -11.81
N ARG A 191 -13.70 -5.14 -11.69
CA ARG A 191 -14.43 -5.92 -12.72
C ARG A 191 -14.84 -5.04 -13.89
N SER A 192 -14.87 -3.71 -13.71
CA SER A 192 -15.21 -2.72 -14.73
C SER A 192 -14.34 -1.49 -14.59
N THR A 193 -13.12 -1.57 -15.11
CA THR A 193 -12.07 -0.56 -14.95
C THR A 193 -12.22 0.66 -15.87
N LYS A 194 -13.23 0.69 -16.74
CA LYS A 194 -13.41 1.77 -17.74
C LYS A 194 -13.74 3.12 -17.13
N GLN A 195 -14.46 3.13 -16.02
CA GLN A 195 -14.86 4.35 -15.33
C GLN A 195 -14.90 4.11 -13.81
N PRO A 196 -14.59 5.13 -12.99
CA PRO A 196 -14.75 5.05 -11.55
C PRO A 196 -16.23 4.87 -11.19
N LEU A 197 -16.51 4.09 -10.14
CA LEU A 197 -17.85 4.01 -9.54
C LEU A 197 -18.23 5.36 -8.93
N ASN A 198 -17.25 6.04 -8.33
CA ASN A 198 -17.46 7.35 -7.74
C ASN A 198 -16.16 8.15 -7.68
N VAL A 199 -16.30 9.48 -7.66
CA VAL A 199 -15.19 10.43 -7.49
C VAL A 199 -15.57 11.41 -6.40
N PHE A 200 -14.84 11.39 -5.31
CA PHE A 200 -15.06 12.27 -4.15
C PHE A 200 -14.07 13.43 -4.20
N LYS A 201 -14.57 14.66 -4.26
CA LYS A 201 -13.73 15.84 -4.09
C LYS A 201 -13.39 16.04 -2.61
N VAL A 202 -12.11 16.15 -2.31
CA VAL A 202 -11.67 16.55 -0.97
C VAL A 202 -11.83 18.07 -0.89
N LEU A 203 -12.78 18.54 -0.06
CA LEU A 203 -12.89 19.96 0.25
C LEU A 203 -11.63 20.39 1.01
N SER A 204 -10.75 21.15 0.35
CA SER A 204 -9.77 21.93 1.08
C SER A 204 -10.55 22.96 1.90
N MET A 205 -10.52 22.83 3.23
CA MET A 205 -10.90 23.96 4.08
C MET A 205 -9.88 25.06 3.82
N ILE A 206 -10.21 25.95 2.92
CA ILE A 206 -9.61 27.28 2.90
C ILE A 206 -10.15 27.94 4.17
N LEU A 207 -9.33 27.99 5.20
CA LEU A 207 -9.53 28.92 6.28
C LEU A 207 -9.40 30.30 5.65
N GLU A 208 -10.52 30.89 5.25
CA GLU A 208 -10.62 32.31 5.07
C GLU A 208 -10.24 32.97 6.39
N LYS A 209 -9.02 33.49 6.46
CA LYS A 209 -8.65 34.42 7.49
C LYS A 209 -9.46 35.68 7.24
N GLY A 210 -10.57 35.84 7.99
CA GLY A 210 -11.19 37.11 8.22
C GLY A 210 -10.30 37.99 9.10
#